data_d050d705c5961694c61755abdb39a73f
#
_entry.id   d050d705c5961694c61755abdb39a73f
#
_cell.length_a   1.000
_cell.length_b   1.000
_cell.length_c   1.000
_cell.angle_alpha   90.00
_cell.angle_beta   90.00
_cell.angle_gamma   90.00
#
_symmetry.space_group_name_H-M   'P 1'
#
loop_
_entity.id
_entity.type
_entity.pdbx_description
1 polymer ?
#
loop_
_entity_poly.entity_id
_entity_poly.type
_entity_poly.pdbx_seq_one_letter_code
_entity_poly.pdbx_strand_id
1 'polypeptide(L)'
;MEKLFKLQENGTTVKTELLAGLTTFMTMAYIIALNPNLLTNFAVGTPLWNGVFLATCIASAIGTICMAFMANKPFVMAPGMGLNSFFAVVVANIAVINNCEYESAFQAGLVIILVEGIVFLVLTLLKVREKIVEAIPLGVRYGIAPAIGLMLMNIGLGSNVGIYAEGNGFTSPFYIMRDFFGALTPSIIKGSMGDIGYHTMVLTAITAFLGVFVMVVLAKKGIKAAVLLGMLFSSVLYWIGSFAFLGVNPFASLETASFVPPFADMVSTTLFKFDFAGFMNIGWFTAITLIITFCMIDMFDTIGTLVGTASRAGMVNEKGEMPNMK
;
A
#
# COMPACT_ATOMS: atom_id res chain seq x y z
N MET A 1 26.27 9.47 17.79
CA MET A 1 24.82 9.23 17.87
C MET A 1 24.10 10.33 18.64
N GLU A 2 24.56 10.69 19.84
CA GLU A 2 23.92 11.74 20.65
C GLU A 2 23.82 13.09 19.93
N LYS A 3 24.90 13.55 19.26
CA LYS A 3 24.92 14.82 18.52
C LYS A 3 23.95 14.85 17.33
N LEU A 4 23.60 13.68 16.75
CA LEU A 4 22.73 13.58 15.57
C LEU A 4 21.26 13.39 15.96
N PHE A 5 20.97 12.52 16.93
CA PHE A 5 19.61 12.07 17.23
C PHE A 5 19.09 12.59 18.58
N LYS A 6 19.91 13.33 19.34
CA LYS A 6 19.49 13.97 20.61
C LYS A 6 18.77 13.00 21.55
N LEU A 7 19.35 11.81 21.74
CA LEU A 7 18.69 10.71 22.44
C LEU A 7 18.31 11.09 23.88
N GLN A 8 19.17 11.85 24.59
CA GLN A 8 18.89 12.29 25.95
C GLN A 8 17.77 13.34 26.00
N GLU A 9 17.76 14.30 25.05
CA GLU A 9 16.67 15.27 24.93
C GLU A 9 15.33 14.59 24.66
N ASN A 10 15.34 13.51 23.87
CA ASN A 10 14.14 12.73 23.54
C ASN A 10 13.79 11.65 24.58
N GLY A 11 14.57 11.55 25.70
CA GLY A 11 14.31 10.60 26.80
C GLY A 11 14.42 9.13 26.39
N THR A 12 15.24 8.82 25.38
CA THR A 12 15.37 7.48 24.80
C THR A 12 16.81 6.95 24.88
N THR A 13 16.99 5.67 24.54
CA THR A 13 18.30 5.00 24.49
C THR A 13 18.48 4.30 23.14
N VAL A 14 19.73 4.06 22.73
CA VAL A 14 20.06 3.33 21.49
C VAL A 14 19.33 1.98 21.43
N LYS A 15 19.26 1.25 22.53
CA LYS A 15 18.56 -0.04 22.60
C LYS A 15 17.06 0.11 22.36
N THR A 16 16.45 1.14 22.94
CA THR A 16 15.02 1.44 22.77
C THR A 16 14.73 1.79 21.33
N GLU A 17 15.55 2.64 20.69
CA GLU A 17 15.39 3.05 19.29
C GLU A 17 15.54 1.87 18.33
N LEU A 18 16.53 1.00 18.54
CA LEU A 18 16.70 -0.20 17.71
C LEU A 18 15.51 -1.16 17.82
N LEU A 19 15.01 -1.38 19.05
CA LEU A 19 13.83 -2.22 19.25
C LEU A 19 12.57 -1.59 18.68
N ALA A 20 12.40 -0.28 18.80
CA ALA A 20 11.30 0.45 18.19
C ALA A 20 11.37 0.38 16.65
N GLY A 21 12.53 0.62 16.06
CA GLY A 21 12.75 0.50 14.63
C GLY A 21 12.44 -0.91 14.10
N LEU A 22 12.93 -1.94 14.78
CA LEU A 22 12.63 -3.33 14.43
C LEU A 22 11.12 -3.62 14.52
N THR A 23 10.46 -3.17 15.60
CA THR A 23 9.01 -3.36 15.75
C THR A 23 8.23 -2.67 14.64
N THR A 24 8.62 -1.45 14.27
CA THR A 24 8.00 -0.69 13.19
C THR A 24 8.23 -1.39 11.84
N PHE A 25 9.45 -1.83 11.55
CA PHE A 25 9.76 -2.62 10.36
C PHE A 25 8.89 -3.87 10.27
N MET A 26 8.78 -4.64 11.36
CA MET A 26 7.96 -5.85 11.39
C MET A 26 6.48 -5.59 11.11
N THR A 27 5.95 -4.42 11.51
CA THR A 27 4.55 -4.08 11.27
C THR A 27 4.28 -3.63 9.83
N MET A 28 5.29 -3.12 9.12
CA MET A 28 5.15 -2.62 7.74
C MET A 28 5.75 -3.55 6.67
N ALA A 29 6.47 -4.60 7.06
CA ALA A 29 7.19 -5.48 6.14
C ALA A 29 6.28 -6.12 5.06
N TYR A 30 4.98 -6.26 5.33
CA TYR A 30 4.02 -6.77 4.35
C TYR A 30 3.95 -5.91 3.07
N ILE A 31 4.27 -4.62 3.14
CA ILE A 31 4.25 -3.69 2.01
C ILE A 31 5.23 -4.13 0.92
N ILE A 32 6.35 -4.75 1.31
CA ILE A 32 7.36 -5.25 0.38
C ILE A 32 6.76 -6.23 -0.65
N ALA A 33 5.82 -7.05 -0.24
CA ALA A 33 5.12 -7.98 -1.13
C ALA A 33 3.81 -7.39 -1.67
N LEU A 34 3.04 -6.69 -0.84
CA LEU A 34 1.73 -6.18 -1.23
C LEU A 34 1.82 -5.07 -2.28
N ASN A 35 2.80 -4.17 -2.17
CA ASN A 35 2.94 -3.06 -3.10
C ASN A 35 3.20 -3.52 -4.55
N PRO A 36 4.19 -4.38 -4.84
CA PRO A 36 4.36 -4.89 -6.20
C PRO A 36 3.15 -5.70 -6.67
N ASN A 37 2.53 -6.53 -5.82
CA ASN A 37 1.32 -7.24 -6.19
C ASN A 37 0.21 -6.29 -6.66
N LEU A 38 -0.02 -5.22 -5.92
CA LEU A 38 -1.06 -4.25 -6.24
C LEU A 38 -0.75 -3.48 -7.53
N LEU A 39 0.48 -2.99 -7.66
CA LEU A 39 0.91 -2.17 -8.79
C LEU A 39 1.06 -2.93 -10.11
N THR A 40 1.26 -4.25 -10.05
CA THR A 40 1.42 -5.10 -11.24
C THR A 40 0.25 -6.03 -11.49
N ASN A 41 -0.90 -5.74 -10.87
CA ASN A 41 -2.10 -6.57 -10.97
C ASN A 41 -1.83 -8.06 -10.65
N PHE A 42 -1.08 -8.30 -9.56
CA PHE A 42 -0.70 -9.64 -9.07
C PHE A 42 0.13 -10.49 -10.04
N ALA A 43 0.80 -9.89 -11.01
CA ALA A 43 1.68 -10.58 -11.96
C ALA A 43 3.03 -10.98 -11.33
N VAL A 44 2.98 -11.83 -10.29
CA VAL A 44 4.16 -12.28 -9.52
C VAL A 44 5.16 -12.97 -10.43
N GLY A 45 6.45 -12.66 -10.28
CA GLY A 45 7.54 -13.28 -11.04
C GLY A 45 7.80 -12.67 -12.42
N THR A 46 7.03 -11.64 -12.82
CA THR A 46 7.33 -10.88 -14.04
C THR A 46 8.47 -9.88 -13.80
N PRO A 47 9.21 -9.47 -14.86
CA PRO A 47 10.24 -8.43 -14.73
C PRO A 47 9.72 -7.14 -14.13
N LEU A 48 8.49 -6.73 -14.48
CA LEU A 48 7.86 -5.54 -13.91
C LEU A 48 7.61 -5.70 -12.40
N TRP A 49 7.12 -6.87 -11.96
CA TRP A 49 6.92 -7.14 -10.53
C TRP A 49 8.24 -7.06 -9.76
N ASN A 50 9.28 -7.68 -10.28
CA ASN A 50 10.61 -7.66 -9.70
C ASN A 50 11.18 -6.23 -9.62
N GLY A 51 10.98 -5.44 -10.67
CA GLY A 51 11.38 -4.03 -10.72
C GLY A 51 10.67 -3.18 -9.67
N VAL A 52 9.35 -3.33 -9.54
CA VAL A 52 8.54 -2.60 -8.54
C VAL A 52 8.88 -3.05 -7.12
N PHE A 53 9.15 -4.35 -6.89
CA PHE A 53 9.60 -4.87 -5.61
C PHE A 53 10.89 -4.18 -5.13
N LEU A 54 11.91 -4.14 -5.98
CA LEU A 54 13.17 -3.47 -5.65
C LEU A 54 13.00 -1.96 -5.48
N ALA A 55 12.24 -1.31 -6.37
CA ALA A 55 11.94 0.12 -6.27
C ALA A 55 11.24 0.44 -4.92
N THR A 56 10.31 -0.40 -4.49
CA THR A 56 9.63 -0.26 -3.19
C THR A 56 10.61 -0.31 -2.03
N CYS A 57 11.50 -1.30 -2.02
CA CYS A 57 12.52 -1.44 -0.97
C CYS A 57 13.47 -0.26 -0.92
N ILE A 58 14.00 0.14 -2.07
CA ILE A 58 14.99 1.23 -2.18
C ILE A 58 14.35 2.58 -1.83
N ALA A 59 13.19 2.89 -2.39
CA ALA A 59 12.50 4.15 -2.12
C ALA A 59 12.10 4.30 -0.65
N SER A 60 11.58 3.23 -0.03
CA SER A 60 11.25 3.22 1.40
C SER A 60 12.48 3.40 2.29
N ALA A 61 13.60 2.76 1.93
CA ALA A 61 14.86 2.92 2.65
C ALA A 61 15.37 4.36 2.56
N ILE A 62 15.45 4.92 1.35
CA ILE A 62 15.90 6.30 1.13
C ILE A 62 14.97 7.28 1.85
N GLY A 63 13.66 7.16 1.69
CA GLY A 63 12.69 8.04 2.33
C GLY A 63 12.81 8.01 3.86
N THR A 64 12.95 6.81 4.45
CA THR A 64 13.12 6.65 5.91
C THR A 64 14.42 7.25 6.39
N ILE A 65 15.52 7.06 5.65
CA ILE A 65 16.82 7.67 5.97
C ILE A 65 16.73 9.19 5.89
N CYS A 66 16.11 9.74 4.85
CA CYS A 66 15.89 11.19 4.74
C CYS A 66 15.05 11.73 5.90
N MET A 67 13.98 11.04 6.28
CA MET A 67 13.15 11.41 7.44
C MET A 67 13.96 11.43 8.74
N ALA A 68 14.80 10.42 8.96
CA ALA A 68 15.64 10.32 10.14
C ALA A 68 16.69 11.43 10.23
N PHE A 69 17.37 11.76 9.11
CA PHE A 69 18.48 12.71 9.12
C PHE A 69 18.04 14.17 8.91
N MET A 70 17.04 14.42 8.07
CA MET A 70 16.58 15.77 7.74
C MET A 70 15.53 16.28 8.72
N ALA A 71 14.54 15.46 9.04
CA ALA A 71 13.44 15.84 9.93
C ALA A 71 13.68 15.47 11.40
N ASN A 72 14.62 14.56 11.68
CA ASN A 72 14.87 13.99 13.00
C ASN A 72 13.57 13.51 13.70
N LYS A 73 12.73 12.81 12.95
CA LYS A 73 11.45 12.27 13.42
C LYS A 73 11.43 10.75 13.26
N PRO A 74 10.82 10.02 14.21
CA PRO A 74 10.79 8.55 14.22
C PRO A 74 9.67 8.00 13.31
N PHE A 75 9.51 8.56 12.10
CA PHE A 75 8.54 8.07 11.13
C PHE A 75 9.23 7.23 10.06
N VAL A 76 8.67 6.06 9.81
CA VAL A 76 9.08 5.21 8.69
C VAL A 76 8.29 5.63 7.45
N MET A 77 8.99 5.77 6.34
CA MET A 77 8.39 6.09 5.06
C MET A 77 8.14 4.81 4.26
N ALA A 78 6.91 4.64 3.81
CA ALA A 78 6.50 3.52 2.97
C ALA A 78 5.43 3.98 1.98
N PRO A 79 5.27 3.28 0.84
CA PRO A 79 4.23 3.62 -0.14
C PRO A 79 2.84 3.64 0.46
N GLY A 80 2.05 4.65 0.13
CA GLY A 80 0.63 4.77 0.52
C GLY A 80 -0.24 3.82 -0.31
N MET A 81 -0.86 2.83 0.33
CA MET A 81 -1.65 1.82 -0.37
C MET A 81 -2.83 2.40 -1.14
N GLY A 82 -3.44 3.48 -0.62
CA GLY A 82 -4.54 4.15 -1.28
C GLY A 82 -4.19 4.77 -2.62
N LEU A 83 -3.09 5.52 -2.63
CA LEU A 83 -2.55 6.13 -3.84
C LEU A 83 -2.14 5.08 -4.87
N ASN A 84 -1.48 4.02 -4.41
CA ASN A 84 -1.01 2.94 -5.27
C ASN A 84 -2.16 2.12 -5.87
N SER A 85 -3.24 1.89 -5.12
CA SER A 85 -4.46 1.29 -5.64
C SER A 85 -5.07 2.13 -6.76
N PHE A 86 -5.17 3.43 -6.54
CA PHE A 86 -5.67 4.35 -7.56
C PHE A 86 -4.76 4.37 -8.79
N PHE A 87 -3.45 4.37 -8.60
CA PHE A 87 -2.48 4.26 -9.68
C PHE A 87 -2.66 2.98 -10.50
N ALA A 88 -2.83 1.83 -9.87
CA ALA A 88 -3.07 0.56 -10.58
C ALA A 88 -4.33 0.61 -11.46
N VAL A 89 -5.41 1.23 -10.97
CA VAL A 89 -6.64 1.45 -11.76
C VAL A 89 -6.37 2.40 -12.94
N VAL A 90 -5.62 3.47 -12.72
CA VAL A 90 -5.23 4.41 -13.79
C VAL A 90 -4.40 3.72 -14.85
N VAL A 91 -3.41 2.92 -14.47
CA VAL A 91 -2.57 2.14 -15.41
C VAL A 91 -3.43 1.17 -16.23
N ALA A 92 -4.37 0.46 -15.61
CA ALA A 92 -5.27 -0.44 -16.31
C ALA A 92 -6.13 0.32 -17.36
N ASN A 93 -6.62 1.51 -17.00
CA ASN A 93 -7.35 2.37 -17.94
C ASN A 93 -6.46 2.89 -19.09
N ILE A 94 -5.21 3.27 -18.80
CA ILE A 94 -4.24 3.68 -19.83
C ILE A 94 -3.97 2.53 -20.80
N ALA A 95 -3.83 1.30 -20.32
CA ALA A 95 -3.63 0.12 -21.16
C ALA A 95 -4.80 -0.07 -22.14
N VAL A 96 -6.03 0.14 -21.67
CA VAL A 96 -7.24 0.06 -22.52
C VAL A 96 -7.29 1.21 -23.53
N ILE A 97 -7.05 2.46 -23.11
CA ILE A 97 -7.10 3.65 -23.96
C ILE A 97 -6.05 3.57 -25.08
N ASN A 98 -4.83 3.21 -24.72
CA ASN A 98 -3.70 3.15 -25.66
C ASN A 98 -3.63 1.82 -26.42
N ASN A 99 -4.49 0.84 -26.07
CA ASN A 99 -4.43 -0.53 -26.59
C ASN A 99 -3.00 -1.12 -26.57
N CYS A 100 -2.36 -1.00 -25.39
CA CYS A 100 -0.98 -1.41 -25.17
C CYS A 100 -0.87 -2.41 -24.00
N GLU A 101 0.30 -3.05 -23.89
CA GLU A 101 0.60 -3.93 -22.76
C GLU A 101 0.66 -3.15 -21.44
N TYR A 102 0.36 -3.85 -20.34
CA TYR A 102 0.32 -3.26 -19.00
C TYR A 102 1.64 -2.59 -18.60
N GLU A 103 2.80 -3.14 -19.02
CA GLU A 103 4.12 -2.56 -18.74
C GLU A 103 4.29 -1.18 -19.40
N SER A 104 3.91 -1.04 -20.68
CA SER A 104 3.97 0.25 -21.38
C SER A 104 3.01 1.27 -20.75
N ALA A 105 1.80 0.82 -20.39
CA ALA A 105 0.83 1.66 -19.66
C ALA A 105 1.38 2.09 -18.28
N PHE A 106 2.07 1.20 -17.59
CA PHE A 106 2.73 1.51 -16.32
C PHE A 106 3.81 2.59 -16.49
N GLN A 107 4.64 2.48 -17.53
CA GLN A 107 5.66 3.47 -17.85
C GLN A 107 5.07 4.84 -18.24
N ALA A 108 3.92 4.87 -18.94
CA ALA A 108 3.15 6.10 -19.19
C ALA A 108 2.56 6.67 -17.87
N GLY A 109 2.06 5.82 -17.00
CA GLY A 109 1.61 6.19 -15.66
C GLY A 109 2.72 6.81 -14.80
N LEU A 110 3.95 6.30 -14.90
CA LEU A 110 5.10 6.88 -14.19
C LEU A 110 5.37 8.34 -14.59
N VAL A 111 5.05 8.75 -15.82
CA VAL A 111 5.16 10.17 -16.23
C VAL A 111 4.17 11.03 -15.46
N ILE A 112 2.94 10.54 -15.24
CA ILE A 112 1.93 11.25 -14.42
C ILE A 112 2.46 11.49 -13.02
N ILE A 113 3.00 10.45 -12.38
CA ILE A 113 3.56 10.53 -11.02
C ILE A 113 4.80 11.42 -10.95
N LEU A 114 5.65 11.40 -11.99
CA LEU A 114 6.80 12.31 -12.07
C LEU A 114 6.36 13.77 -12.09
N VAL A 115 5.40 14.10 -12.95
CA VAL A 115 4.87 15.47 -13.08
C VAL A 115 4.14 15.87 -11.81
N GLU A 116 3.34 14.98 -11.25
CA GLU A 116 2.65 15.17 -9.96
C GLU A 116 3.65 15.49 -8.85
N GLY A 117 4.71 14.68 -8.70
CA GLY A 117 5.73 14.90 -7.67
C GLY A 117 6.44 16.24 -7.81
N ILE A 118 6.71 16.71 -9.04
CA ILE A 118 7.27 18.03 -9.28
C ILE A 118 6.27 19.12 -8.87
N VAL A 119 5.01 19.00 -9.25
CA VAL A 119 3.94 19.95 -8.86
C VAL A 119 3.79 19.98 -7.34
N PHE A 120 3.77 18.82 -6.69
CA PHE A 120 3.67 18.71 -5.23
C PHE A 120 4.86 19.39 -4.53
N LEU A 121 6.08 19.19 -5.05
CA LEU A 121 7.27 19.85 -4.52
C LEU A 121 7.17 21.37 -4.63
N VAL A 122 6.75 21.89 -5.78
CA VAL A 122 6.56 23.33 -6.02
C VAL A 122 5.50 23.90 -5.07
N LEU A 123 4.36 23.24 -4.93
CA LEU A 123 3.28 23.66 -4.00
C LEU A 123 3.76 23.68 -2.53
N THR A 124 4.62 22.73 -2.17
CA THR A 124 5.21 22.66 -0.83
C THR A 124 6.19 23.81 -0.59
N LEU A 125 7.07 24.09 -1.55
CA LEU A 125 8.04 25.20 -1.47
C LEU A 125 7.34 26.56 -1.42
N LEU A 126 6.24 26.72 -2.15
CA LEU A 126 5.41 27.95 -2.14
C LEU A 126 4.50 28.06 -0.91
N LYS A 127 4.52 27.07 0.01
CA LYS A 127 3.63 27.00 1.19
C LYS A 127 2.14 27.03 0.85
N VAL A 128 1.77 26.74 -0.38
CA VAL A 128 0.36 26.66 -0.81
C VAL A 128 -0.32 25.49 -0.13
N ARG A 129 0.40 24.40 0.09
CA ARG A 129 -0.07 23.23 0.80
C ARG A 129 -0.59 23.54 2.21
N GLU A 130 0.15 24.34 2.99
CA GLU A 130 -0.26 24.76 4.34
C GLU A 130 -1.61 25.49 4.29
N LYS A 131 -1.79 26.41 3.35
CA LYS A 131 -3.04 27.16 3.16
C LYS A 131 -4.21 26.26 2.75
N ILE A 132 -3.97 25.29 1.87
CA ILE A 132 -5.01 24.34 1.47
C ILE A 132 -5.44 23.49 2.68
N VAL A 133 -4.47 23.01 3.47
CA VAL A 133 -4.75 22.24 4.69
C VAL A 133 -5.56 23.07 5.70
N GLU A 134 -5.19 24.33 5.91
CA GLU A 134 -5.92 25.24 6.80
C GLU A 134 -7.35 25.50 6.32
N ALA A 135 -7.58 25.56 5.01
CA ALA A 135 -8.89 25.75 4.41
C ALA A 135 -9.84 24.55 4.57
N ILE A 136 -9.30 23.35 4.85
CA ILE A 136 -10.11 22.14 5.03
C ILE A 136 -10.83 22.19 6.38
N PRO A 137 -12.18 22.06 6.42
CA PRO A 137 -12.92 22.01 7.67
C PRO A 137 -12.45 20.88 8.60
N LEU A 138 -12.41 21.12 9.90
CA LEU A 138 -11.94 20.15 10.91
C LEU A 138 -12.66 18.81 10.81
N GLY A 139 -13.96 18.80 10.55
CA GLY A 139 -14.73 17.55 10.38
C GLY A 139 -14.22 16.70 9.23
N VAL A 140 -13.81 17.31 8.11
CA VAL A 140 -13.22 16.60 6.96
C VAL A 140 -11.85 16.04 7.34
N ARG A 141 -11.00 16.81 8.02
CA ARG A 141 -9.69 16.34 8.49
C ARG A 141 -9.80 15.10 9.37
N TYR A 142 -10.74 15.07 10.30
CA TYR A 142 -10.99 13.89 11.15
C TYR A 142 -11.57 12.71 10.37
N GLY A 143 -12.28 12.96 9.25
CA GLY A 143 -12.84 11.93 8.37
C GLY A 143 -11.81 11.23 7.48
N ILE A 144 -10.65 11.85 7.21
CA ILE A 144 -9.64 11.32 6.28
C ILE A 144 -9.10 9.95 6.74
N ALA A 145 -8.66 9.83 7.99
CA ALA A 145 -8.09 8.59 8.51
C ALA A 145 -9.09 7.42 8.52
N PRO A 146 -10.36 7.57 8.97
CA PRO A 146 -11.38 6.54 8.81
C PRO A 146 -11.66 6.18 7.34
N ALA A 147 -11.69 7.16 6.43
CA ALA A 147 -11.93 6.93 5.01
C ALA A 147 -10.81 6.08 4.39
N ILE A 148 -9.54 6.37 4.71
CA ILE A 148 -8.39 5.56 4.30
C ILE A 148 -8.53 4.13 4.85
N GLY A 149 -8.91 3.97 6.12
CA GLY A 149 -9.11 2.67 6.73
C GLY A 149 -10.21 1.85 6.03
N LEU A 150 -11.33 2.47 5.69
CA LEU A 150 -12.41 1.83 4.94
C LEU A 150 -11.98 1.43 3.51
N MET A 151 -11.19 2.28 2.85
CA MET A 151 -10.65 1.98 1.53
C MET A 151 -9.69 0.78 1.58
N LEU A 152 -8.79 0.72 2.56
CA LEU A 152 -7.88 -0.41 2.75
C LEU A 152 -8.64 -1.70 3.07
N MET A 153 -9.70 -1.61 3.88
CA MET A 153 -10.60 -2.73 4.15
C MET A 153 -11.27 -3.22 2.86
N ASN A 154 -11.75 -2.31 2.03
CA ASN A 154 -12.36 -2.64 0.73
C ASN A 154 -11.36 -3.36 -0.19
N ILE A 155 -10.13 -2.88 -0.30
CA ILE A 155 -9.07 -3.53 -1.10
C ILE A 155 -8.75 -4.92 -0.53
N GLY A 156 -8.57 -5.03 0.78
CA GLY A 156 -8.23 -6.28 1.44
C GLY A 156 -9.30 -7.35 1.27
N LEU A 157 -10.55 -7.02 1.48
CA LEU A 157 -11.67 -7.97 1.37
C LEU A 157 -12.09 -8.22 -0.09
N GLY A 158 -11.89 -7.26 -0.96
CA GLY A 158 -12.26 -7.34 -2.37
C GLY A 158 -11.26 -8.11 -3.21
N SER A 159 -10.33 -7.41 -3.82
CA SER A 159 -9.40 -7.98 -4.80
C SER A 159 -8.42 -8.98 -4.19
N ASN A 160 -8.00 -8.81 -2.92
CA ASN A 160 -7.01 -9.69 -2.31
C ASN A 160 -7.62 -10.97 -1.73
N VAL A 161 -8.76 -10.87 -1.05
CA VAL A 161 -9.43 -12.03 -0.42
C VAL A 161 -10.45 -12.65 -1.36
N GLY A 162 -10.91 -11.92 -2.37
CA GLY A 162 -11.86 -12.41 -3.36
C GLY A 162 -13.26 -12.65 -2.81
N ILE A 163 -13.67 -11.93 -1.76
CA ILE A 163 -15.00 -12.09 -1.15
C ILE A 163 -16.12 -11.65 -2.08
N TYR A 164 -15.82 -10.77 -3.03
CA TYR A 164 -16.76 -10.45 -4.10
C TYR A 164 -16.16 -10.80 -5.46
N ALA A 165 -17.01 -11.34 -6.34
CA ALA A 165 -16.61 -11.83 -7.64
C ALA A 165 -16.12 -10.70 -8.55
N GLU A 166 -14.95 -10.86 -9.13
CA GLU A 166 -14.35 -9.90 -10.07
C GLU A 166 -15.18 -9.69 -11.37
N GLY A 167 -16.10 -10.56 -11.68
CA GLY A 167 -16.84 -10.52 -12.95
C GLY A 167 -17.86 -9.38 -13.13
N ASN A 168 -18.23 -8.65 -12.08
CA ASN A 168 -19.35 -7.69 -12.14
C ASN A 168 -18.94 -6.21 -12.04
N GLY A 169 -17.65 -5.88 -12.06
CA GLY A 169 -17.18 -4.48 -12.09
C GLY A 169 -17.56 -3.64 -10.87
N PHE A 170 -17.99 -4.25 -9.79
CA PHE A 170 -18.43 -3.56 -8.60
C PHE A 170 -17.27 -3.33 -7.62
N THR A 171 -16.72 -2.14 -7.66
CA THR A 171 -15.69 -1.66 -6.72
C THR A 171 -16.28 -0.88 -5.54
N SER A 172 -17.61 -0.94 -5.33
CA SER A 172 -18.27 -0.18 -4.28
C SER A 172 -18.13 -0.86 -2.91
N PRO A 173 -17.71 -0.14 -1.85
CA PRO A 173 -17.64 -0.67 -0.48
C PRO A 173 -18.95 -1.26 0.02
N PHE A 174 -20.08 -0.75 -0.45
CA PHE A 174 -21.41 -1.24 -0.10
C PHE A 174 -21.74 -2.60 -0.71
N TYR A 175 -21.04 -3.01 -1.77
CA TYR A 175 -21.26 -4.28 -2.42
C TYR A 175 -20.82 -5.46 -1.56
N ILE A 176 -19.72 -5.32 -0.81
CA ILE A 176 -19.25 -6.33 0.13
C ILE A 176 -20.31 -6.65 1.18
N MET A 177 -20.93 -5.62 1.73
CA MET A 177 -21.97 -5.79 2.76
C MET A 177 -23.27 -6.36 2.17
N ARG A 178 -23.55 -6.07 0.91
CA ARG A 178 -24.76 -6.54 0.22
C ARG A 178 -24.65 -7.99 -0.21
N ASP A 179 -23.48 -8.44 -0.66
CA ASP A 179 -23.32 -9.72 -1.36
C ASP A 179 -22.26 -10.64 -0.73
N PHE A 180 -21.88 -10.37 0.51
CA PHE A 180 -20.91 -11.16 1.26
C PHE A 180 -21.25 -12.66 1.26
N PHE A 181 -22.49 -13.00 1.56
CA PHE A 181 -22.95 -14.40 1.56
C PHE A 181 -23.14 -14.94 0.14
N GLY A 182 -23.52 -14.09 -0.81
CA GLY A 182 -23.61 -14.47 -2.22
C GLY A 182 -22.25 -14.82 -2.80
N ALA A 183 -21.22 -14.05 -2.48
CA ALA A 183 -19.85 -14.30 -2.92
C ALA A 183 -19.30 -15.64 -2.39
N LEU A 184 -19.75 -16.09 -1.22
CA LEU A 184 -19.37 -17.40 -0.67
C LEU A 184 -20.26 -18.55 -1.17
N THR A 185 -21.28 -18.27 -1.98
CA THR A 185 -22.22 -19.30 -2.46
C THR A 185 -21.57 -20.14 -3.58
N PRO A 186 -21.51 -21.48 -3.42
CA PRO A 186 -20.85 -22.36 -4.41
C PRO A 186 -21.34 -22.19 -5.83
N SER A 187 -22.64 -21.99 -6.02
CA SER A 187 -23.27 -21.89 -7.36
C SER A 187 -22.78 -20.66 -8.15
N ILE A 188 -22.46 -19.56 -7.48
CA ILE A 188 -22.02 -18.34 -8.13
C ILE A 188 -20.56 -18.46 -8.54
N ILE A 189 -19.70 -18.93 -7.64
CA ILE A 189 -18.25 -18.94 -7.85
C ILE A 189 -17.79 -20.15 -8.66
N LYS A 190 -18.36 -21.32 -8.45
CA LYS A 190 -18.08 -22.50 -9.29
C LYS A 190 -18.45 -22.28 -10.74
N GLY A 191 -19.49 -21.49 -11.00
CA GLY A 191 -19.87 -21.10 -12.38
C GLY A 191 -18.83 -20.21 -13.08
N SER A 192 -18.09 -19.39 -12.35
CA SER A 192 -17.11 -18.45 -12.91
C SER A 192 -15.66 -18.92 -12.83
N MET A 193 -15.26 -19.62 -11.76
CA MET A 193 -13.87 -19.98 -11.46
C MET A 193 -13.58 -21.48 -11.40
N GLY A 194 -14.62 -22.33 -11.46
CA GLY A 194 -14.48 -23.78 -11.29
C GLY A 194 -14.31 -24.22 -9.81
N ASP A 195 -14.22 -25.53 -9.60
CA ASP A 195 -14.14 -26.10 -8.24
C ASP A 195 -12.87 -25.70 -7.48
N ILE A 196 -11.71 -25.68 -8.17
CA ILE A 196 -10.44 -25.30 -7.55
C ILE A 196 -10.45 -23.83 -7.14
N GLY A 197 -10.96 -22.94 -8.01
CA GLY A 197 -11.10 -21.52 -7.71
C GLY A 197 -12.00 -21.26 -6.51
N TYR A 198 -13.13 -21.97 -6.42
CA TYR A 198 -14.02 -21.89 -5.27
C TYR A 198 -13.34 -22.31 -3.96
N HIS A 199 -12.65 -23.48 -3.93
CA HIS A 199 -11.97 -23.93 -2.73
C HIS A 199 -10.83 -22.98 -2.32
N THR A 200 -10.09 -22.45 -3.29
CA THR A 200 -9.05 -21.43 -3.05
C THR A 200 -9.64 -20.19 -2.39
N MET A 201 -10.76 -19.68 -2.92
CA MET A 201 -11.41 -18.50 -2.39
C MET A 201 -11.94 -18.72 -0.97
N VAL A 202 -12.62 -19.84 -0.72
CA VAL A 202 -13.11 -20.18 0.63
C VAL A 202 -11.97 -20.31 1.62
N LEU A 203 -10.88 -20.97 1.23
CA LEU A 203 -9.68 -21.09 2.07
C LEU A 203 -9.10 -19.70 2.38
N THR A 204 -8.97 -18.84 1.35
CA THR A 204 -8.46 -17.48 1.51
C THR A 204 -9.34 -16.65 2.45
N ALA A 205 -10.65 -16.69 2.28
CA ALA A 205 -11.60 -15.97 3.13
C ALA A 205 -11.51 -16.42 4.60
N ILE A 206 -11.54 -17.74 4.84
CA ILE A 206 -11.45 -18.30 6.20
C ILE A 206 -10.13 -17.92 6.86
N THR A 207 -9.00 -18.07 6.15
CA THR A 207 -7.68 -17.74 6.69
C THR A 207 -7.52 -16.25 6.97
N ALA A 208 -8.07 -15.38 6.11
CA ALA A 208 -8.07 -13.94 6.32
C ALA A 208 -8.86 -13.54 7.57
N PHE A 209 -10.09 -14.04 7.74
CA PHE A 209 -10.91 -13.74 8.92
C PHE A 209 -10.30 -14.27 10.21
N LEU A 210 -9.77 -15.49 10.20
CA LEU A 210 -9.06 -16.04 11.37
C LEU A 210 -7.81 -15.23 11.69
N GLY A 211 -7.07 -14.80 10.68
CA GLY A 211 -5.91 -13.92 10.85
C GLY A 211 -6.28 -12.60 11.48
N VAL A 212 -7.31 -11.91 10.99
CA VAL A 212 -7.81 -10.67 11.58
C VAL A 212 -8.25 -10.90 13.03
N PHE A 213 -8.97 -11.98 13.31
CA PHE A 213 -9.37 -12.32 14.66
C PHE A 213 -8.17 -12.50 15.60
N VAL A 214 -7.16 -13.24 15.16
CA VAL A 214 -5.91 -13.42 15.93
C VAL A 214 -5.18 -12.09 16.14
N MET A 215 -5.09 -11.23 15.11
CA MET A 215 -4.51 -9.88 15.24
C MET A 215 -5.21 -9.05 16.32
N VAL A 216 -6.54 -9.04 16.30
CA VAL A 216 -7.36 -8.29 17.28
C VAL A 216 -7.14 -8.83 18.70
N VAL A 217 -7.11 -10.15 18.87
CA VAL A 217 -6.86 -10.78 20.18
C VAL A 217 -5.46 -10.45 20.71
N LEU A 218 -4.45 -10.54 19.85
CA LEU A 218 -3.05 -10.21 20.21
C LEU A 218 -2.89 -8.72 20.53
N ALA A 219 -3.51 -7.85 19.74
CA ALA A 219 -3.51 -6.41 19.98
C ALA A 219 -4.19 -6.05 21.32
N LYS A 220 -5.32 -6.70 21.65
CA LYS A 220 -6.01 -6.53 22.92
C LYS A 220 -5.16 -7.00 24.11
N LYS A 221 -4.30 -8.01 23.91
CA LYS A 221 -3.33 -8.45 24.92
C LYS A 221 -2.09 -7.54 25.02
N GLY A 222 -2.01 -6.45 24.27
CA GLY A 222 -0.90 -5.51 24.29
C GLY A 222 0.37 -5.99 23.59
N ILE A 223 0.28 -7.02 22.75
CA ILE A 223 1.44 -7.55 22.01
C ILE A 223 1.76 -6.59 20.86
N LYS A 224 2.92 -5.95 20.89
CA LYS A 224 3.34 -4.93 19.90
C LYS A 224 3.47 -5.49 18.48
N ALA A 225 3.82 -6.77 18.33
CA ALA A 225 3.97 -7.46 17.04
C ALA A 225 2.67 -8.15 16.57
N ALA A 226 1.49 -7.74 17.07
CA ALA A 226 0.22 -8.39 16.80
C ALA A 226 -0.08 -8.53 15.29
N VAL A 227 0.21 -7.51 14.50
CA VAL A 227 -0.02 -7.50 13.04
C VAL A 227 0.84 -8.55 12.36
N LEU A 228 2.16 -8.56 12.63
CA LEU A 228 3.07 -9.54 12.05
C LEU A 228 2.70 -10.97 12.44
N LEU A 229 2.43 -11.21 13.72
CA LEU A 229 2.06 -12.54 14.20
C LEU A 229 0.76 -13.03 13.59
N GLY A 230 -0.21 -12.13 13.38
CA GLY A 230 -1.44 -12.45 12.69
C GLY A 230 -1.23 -12.77 11.21
N MET A 231 -0.37 -12.03 10.52
CA MET A 231 0.00 -12.34 9.13
C MET A 231 0.71 -13.69 9.01
N LEU A 232 1.69 -13.96 9.88
CA LEU A 232 2.38 -15.26 9.91
C LEU A 232 1.41 -16.40 10.20
N PHE A 233 0.50 -16.22 11.16
CA PHE A 233 -0.55 -17.19 11.45
C PHE A 233 -1.42 -17.46 10.22
N SER A 234 -1.91 -16.42 9.54
CA SER A 234 -2.71 -16.56 8.31
C SER A 234 -1.93 -17.30 7.21
N SER A 235 -0.65 -16.94 7.02
CA SER A 235 0.21 -17.57 6.01
C SER A 235 0.40 -19.06 6.28
N VAL A 236 0.72 -19.42 7.52
CA VAL A 236 0.89 -20.83 7.91
C VAL A 236 -0.42 -21.60 7.73
N LEU A 237 -1.54 -21.02 8.17
CA LEU A 237 -2.85 -21.65 8.02
C LEU A 237 -3.23 -21.85 6.54
N TYR A 238 -2.95 -20.84 5.70
CA TYR A 238 -3.18 -20.92 4.27
C TYR A 238 -2.28 -21.99 3.61
N TRP A 239 -1.02 -22.10 3.98
CA TRP A 239 -0.11 -23.12 3.46
C TRP A 239 -0.56 -24.54 3.83
N ILE A 240 -0.96 -24.75 5.07
CA ILE A 240 -1.52 -26.03 5.51
C ILE A 240 -2.80 -26.37 4.73
N GLY A 241 -3.70 -25.38 4.57
CA GLY A 241 -4.95 -25.55 3.84
C GLY A 241 -4.71 -25.81 2.35
N SER A 242 -3.77 -25.10 1.72
CA SER A 242 -3.40 -25.33 0.32
C SER A 242 -2.86 -26.73 0.09
N PHE A 243 -1.98 -27.20 0.96
CA PHE A 243 -1.46 -28.58 0.87
C PHE A 243 -2.55 -29.62 1.09
N ALA A 244 -3.39 -29.44 2.13
CA ALA A 244 -4.38 -30.43 2.54
C ALA A 244 -5.61 -30.50 1.61
N PHE A 245 -6.10 -29.34 1.13
CA PHE A 245 -7.36 -29.26 0.38
C PHE A 245 -7.19 -29.04 -1.12
N LEU A 246 -6.10 -28.37 -1.54
CA LEU A 246 -5.85 -28.06 -2.94
C LEU A 246 -4.80 -28.98 -3.55
N GLY A 247 -4.04 -29.73 -2.76
CA GLY A 247 -2.94 -30.56 -3.21
C GLY A 247 -1.78 -29.77 -3.83
N VAL A 248 -1.71 -28.46 -3.59
CA VAL A 248 -0.68 -27.56 -4.12
C VAL A 248 0.46 -27.45 -3.11
N ASN A 249 1.71 -27.65 -3.58
CA ASN A 249 2.88 -27.39 -2.75
C ASN A 249 3.08 -25.87 -2.61
N PRO A 250 2.85 -25.27 -1.44
CA PRO A 250 2.97 -23.83 -1.25
C PRO A 250 4.42 -23.32 -1.35
N PHE A 251 5.39 -24.22 -1.31
CA PHE A 251 6.82 -23.91 -1.39
C PHE A 251 7.42 -24.19 -2.77
N ALA A 252 6.64 -24.60 -3.76
CA ALA A 252 7.13 -24.87 -5.11
C ALA A 252 7.86 -23.67 -5.73
N SER A 253 7.41 -22.45 -5.43
CA SER A 253 8.07 -21.24 -5.92
C SER A 253 9.45 -20.98 -5.27
N LEU A 254 9.76 -21.60 -4.13
CA LEU A 254 11.08 -21.47 -3.50
C LEU A 254 12.15 -22.27 -4.21
N GLU A 255 11.79 -23.32 -4.96
CA GLU A 255 12.74 -24.12 -5.73
C GLU A 255 13.38 -23.32 -6.87
N THR A 256 12.67 -22.32 -7.37
CA THR A 256 13.14 -21.42 -8.44
C THR A 256 13.54 -20.04 -7.93
N ALA A 257 13.47 -19.81 -6.61
CA ALA A 257 13.77 -18.52 -6.04
C ALA A 257 15.27 -18.18 -6.12
N SER A 258 15.59 -17.02 -6.63
CA SER A 258 16.95 -16.46 -6.61
C SER A 258 17.13 -15.55 -5.39
N PHE A 259 18.24 -15.76 -4.65
CA PHE A 259 18.63 -14.85 -3.57
C PHE A 259 19.33 -13.57 -4.09
N VAL A 260 19.63 -13.53 -5.39
CA VAL A 260 20.22 -12.34 -6.02
C VAL A 260 19.11 -11.36 -6.35
N PRO A 261 19.16 -10.12 -5.84
CA PRO A 261 18.16 -9.12 -6.17
C PRO A 261 18.11 -8.85 -7.70
N PRO A 262 16.93 -8.83 -8.31
CA PRO A 262 16.78 -8.69 -9.77
C PRO A 262 16.98 -7.24 -10.25
N PHE A 263 18.17 -6.69 -10.08
CA PHE A 263 18.49 -5.31 -10.49
C PHE A 263 18.33 -5.09 -11.99
N ALA A 264 18.58 -6.13 -12.81
CA ALA A 264 18.41 -6.05 -14.25
C ALA A 264 16.95 -5.75 -14.62
N ASP A 265 16.00 -6.41 -13.96
CA ASP A 265 14.57 -6.21 -14.17
C ASP A 265 14.14 -4.78 -13.77
N MET A 266 14.67 -4.26 -12.66
CA MET A 266 14.40 -2.90 -12.23
C MET A 266 14.89 -1.87 -13.27
N VAL A 267 16.08 -2.05 -13.81
CA VAL A 267 16.65 -1.14 -14.81
C VAL A 267 15.91 -1.26 -16.14
N SER A 268 15.43 -2.45 -16.51
CA SER A 268 14.73 -2.65 -17.77
C SER A 268 13.30 -2.15 -17.76
N THR A 269 12.58 -2.21 -16.62
CA THR A 269 11.13 -1.97 -16.56
C THR A 269 10.69 -0.71 -15.83
N THR A 270 11.41 -0.31 -14.76
CA THR A 270 10.93 0.74 -13.84
C THR A 270 11.87 1.94 -13.69
N LEU A 271 13.18 1.70 -13.58
CA LEU A 271 14.12 2.79 -13.28
C LEU A 271 14.29 3.73 -14.46
N PHE A 272 13.79 4.96 -14.34
CA PHE A 272 13.78 5.99 -15.39
C PHE A 272 13.13 5.56 -16.72
N LYS A 273 12.25 4.56 -16.67
CA LYS A 273 11.47 4.12 -17.83
C LYS A 273 10.19 4.93 -17.91
N PHE A 274 10.25 6.03 -18.67
CA PHE A 274 9.14 6.94 -18.87
C PHE A 274 8.66 6.85 -20.32
N ASP A 275 7.41 6.44 -20.54
CA ASP A 275 6.78 6.49 -21.85
C ASP A 275 6.00 7.80 -22.03
N PHE A 276 6.71 8.83 -22.49
CA PHE A 276 6.11 10.14 -22.78
C PHE A 276 5.12 10.07 -23.98
N ALA A 277 5.34 9.16 -24.93
CA ALA A 277 4.42 9.02 -26.07
C ALA A 277 3.09 8.43 -25.61
N GLY A 278 3.14 7.35 -24.83
CA GLY A 278 1.93 6.76 -24.21
C GLY A 278 1.20 7.75 -23.32
N PHE A 279 1.93 8.58 -22.57
CA PHE A 279 1.33 9.66 -21.76
C PHE A 279 0.60 10.70 -22.61
N MET A 280 1.18 11.14 -23.72
CA MET A 280 0.53 12.13 -24.60
C MET A 280 -0.74 11.57 -25.28
N ASN A 281 -0.78 10.27 -25.55
CA ASN A 281 -1.95 9.61 -26.16
C ASN A 281 -3.19 9.57 -25.26
N ILE A 282 -3.03 9.70 -23.94
CA ILE A 282 -4.14 9.75 -22.97
C ILE A 282 -5.00 11.03 -23.17
N GLY A 283 -4.43 12.04 -23.82
CA GLY A 283 -5.05 13.34 -23.99
C GLY A 283 -4.73 14.29 -22.81
N TRP A 284 -4.39 15.54 -23.16
CA TRP A 284 -3.90 16.54 -22.19
C TRP A 284 -4.91 16.87 -21.08
N PHE A 285 -6.21 16.86 -21.37
CA PHE A 285 -7.25 17.11 -20.36
C PHE A 285 -7.29 16.02 -19.30
N THR A 286 -7.27 14.76 -19.75
CA THR A 286 -7.23 13.59 -18.83
C THR A 286 -5.94 13.59 -18.01
N ALA A 287 -4.80 13.87 -18.65
CA ALA A 287 -3.51 13.92 -17.97
C ALA A 287 -3.49 14.99 -16.86
N ILE A 288 -3.95 16.22 -17.13
CA ILE A 288 -4.04 17.28 -16.12
C ILE A 288 -4.98 16.88 -14.98
N THR A 289 -6.15 16.34 -15.30
CA THR A 289 -7.11 15.89 -14.29
C THR A 289 -6.50 14.82 -13.38
N LEU A 290 -5.79 13.84 -13.94
CA LEU A 290 -5.11 12.80 -13.18
C LEU A 290 -4.01 13.38 -12.29
N ILE A 291 -3.16 14.26 -12.79
CA ILE A 291 -2.09 14.91 -12.03
C ILE A 291 -2.67 15.67 -10.83
N ILE A 292 -3.73 16.46 -11.04
CA ILE A 292 -4.39 17.18 -9.95
C ILE A 292 -5.00 16.19 -8.95
N THR A 293 -5.64 15.13 -9.42
CA THR A 293 -6.24 14.12 -8.55
C THR A 293 -5.20 13.41 -7.70
N PHE A 294 -4.08 12.99 -8.28
CA PHE A 294 -2.95 12.39 -7.54
C PHE A 294 -2.40 13.34 -6.49
N CYS A 295 -2.15 14.60 -6.87
CA CYS A 295 -1.65 15.62 -5.96
C CYS A 295 -2.61 15.85 -4.76
N MET A 296 -3.92 15.86 -5.01
CA MET A 296 -4.92 15.99 -3.93
C MET A 296 -4.95 14.77 -3.03
N ILE A 297 -4.93 13.56 -3.60
CA ILE A 297 -4.91 12.31 -2.82
C ILE A 297 -3.66 12.23 -1.95
N ASP A 298 -2.47 12.51 -2.53
CA ASP A 298 -1.20 12.47 -1.80
C ASP A 298 -1.17 13.48 -0.66
N MET A 299 -1.71 14.68 -0.90
CA MET A 299 -1.83 15.69 0.14
C MET A 299 -2.73 15.24 1.31
N PHE A 300 -3.89 14.65 1.00
CA PHE A 300 -4.81 14.16 2.04
C PHE A 300 -4.26 12.93 2.77
N ASP A 301 -3.63 12.01 2.07
CA ASP A 301 -3.01 10.82 2.66
C ASP A 301 -1.87 11.22 3.61
N THR A 302 -1.01 12.12 3.18
CA THR A 302 0.09 12.64 4.02
C THR A 302 -0.43 13.34 5.28
N ILE A 303 -1.47 14.16 5.16
CA ILE A 303 -2.07 14.84 6.33
C ILE A 303 -2.72 13.83 7.28
N GLY A 304 -3.53 12.92 6.73
CA GLY A 304 -4.25 11.91 7.50
C GLY A 304 -3.30 11.00 8.28
N THR A 305 -2.24 10.54 7.63
CA THR A 305 -1.25 9.65 8.24
C THR A 305 -0.37 10.38 9.25
N LEU A 306 0.13 11.57 8.94
CA LEU A 306 0.96 12.34 9.87
C LEU A 306 0.18 12.78 11.12
N VAL A 307 -1.01 13.37 10.94
CA VAL A 307 -1.84 13.80 12.07
C VAL A 307 -2.30 12.60 12.90
N GLY A 308 -2.71 11.51 12.24
CA GLY A 308 -3.16 10.30 12.92
C GLY A 308 -2.05 9.62 13.73
N THR A 309 -0.86 9.50 13.18
CA THR A 309 0.30 8.88 13.87
C THR A 309 0.85 9.80 14.95
N ALA A 310 0.97 11.08 14.70
CA ALA A 310 1.45 12.07 15.67
C ALA A 310 0.50 12.20 16.87
N SER A 311 -0.81 12.17 16.63
CA SER A 311 -1.81 12.19 17.69
C SER A 311 -1.70 10.96 18.59
N ARG A 312 -1.55 9.77 18.02
CA ARG A 312 -1.34 8.53 18.79
C ARG A 312 0.00 8.49 19.53
N ALA A 313 1.01 9.15 19.01
CA ALA A 313 2.32 9.27 19.64
C ALA A 313 2.38 10.38 20.70
N GLY A 314 1.29 11.13 20.94
CA GLY A 314 1.29 12.25 21.87
C GLY A 314 2.14 13.44 21.43
N MET A 315 2.42 13.57 20.14
CA MET A 315 3.27 14.62 19.56
C MET A 315 2.50 15.85 19.10
N VAL A 316 1.18 15.88 19.29
CA VAL A 316 0.31 17.00 18.92
C VAL A 316 -0.08 17.81 20.15
N ASN A 317 -0.20 19.15 19.98
CA ASN A 317 -0.75 20.04 21.00
C ASN A 317 -2.30 19.92 21.07
N GLU A 318 -2.92 20.62 22.02
CA GLU A 318 -4.38 20.62 22.21
C GLU A 318 -5.15 21.11 20.96
N LYS A 319 -4.49 21.81 20.04
CA LYS A 319 -5.05 22.28 18.77
C LYS A 319 -4.87 21.28 17.62
N GLY A 320 -4.28 20.09 17.89
CA GLY A 320 -4.01 19.08 16.86
C GLY A 320 -2.83 19.43 15.93
N GLU A 321 -1.98 20.38 16.33
CA GLU A 321 -0.81 20.80 15.57
C GLU A 321 0.45 20.15 16.16
N MET A 322 1.39 19.74 15.31
CA MET A 322 2.72 19.30 15.77
C MET A 322 3.63 20.51 15.99
N PRO A 323 4.17 20.71 17.22
CA PRO A 323 5.19 21.72 17.43
C PRO A 323 6.41 21.45 16.55
N ASN A 324 6.93 22.47 15.89
CA ASN A 324 8.12 22.39 15.00
C ASN A 324 7.94 21.58 13.69
N MET A 325 6.73 21.50 13.16
CA MET A 325 6.52 21.08 11.78
C MET A 325 6.77 22.30 10.86
N LYS A 326 8.05 22.54 10.56
CA LYS A 326 8.49 23.48 9.52
C LYS A 326 9.15 22.71 8.41
#